data_e68d77771af947f13e602cebc59ba50b
#
_entry.id   e68d77771af947f13e602cebc59ba50b
#
_cell.length_a   1.000
_cell.length_b   1.000
_cell.length_c   1.000
_cell.angle_alpha   90.00
_cell.angle_beta   90.00
_cell.angle_gamma   90.00
#
_symmetry.space_group_name_H-M   'P 1'
#
loop_
_entity.id
_entity.type
_entity.pdbx_description
1 polymer ?
#
loop_
_entity_poly.entity_id
_entity_poly.type
_entity_poly.pdbx_seq_one_letter_code
_entity_poly.pdbx_strand_id
1 'polypeptide(L)'
;LNEAFLKKEFEKAKRKRTDLQSDPETTTYRLFNAEGDGIPGVTIDHYDGFAVVSWYSEGIFRYQTAIIAAFQAVFPETKGIYEKFRYQRKDGLISRYVRGDAAPTPLIVKENGINYATYLDDGLMTGIFLDQRDVRGALTERYAAGKRVLNTFSYTGAFSVAAAMGGAIETTSVDVANRSLERTKEQFAVNNLDGDAQKIYVMDVFDFIRYAIRKKLQYDVTIIDPPSFARTKKRTFSVTKDYTQLLEELIQI
;
A
#
# COMPACT_ATOMS: atom_id res chain seq x y z
N LEU A 1 -22.80 -19.16 -5.99
CA LEU A 1 -22.80 -17.72 -6.36
C LEU A 1 -23.49 -17.60 -7.72
N ASN A 2 -24.62 -16.90 -7.78
CA ASN A 2 -25.30 -16.60 -9.04
C ASN A 2 -25.09 -15.12 -9.41
N GLU A 3 -25.33 -14.77 -10.67
CA GLU A 3 -25.07 -13.42 -11.20
C GLU A 3 -25.86 -12.32 -10.48
N ALA A 4 -27.14 -12.56 -10.20
CA ALA A 4 -28.00 -11.59 -9.52
C ALA A 4 -27.50 -11.26 -8.10
N PHE A 5 -27.04 -12.27 -7.36
CA PHE A 5 -26.43 -12.09 -6.03
C PHE A 5 -25.12 -11.27 -6.16
N LEU A 6 -24.23 -11.64 -7.08
CA LEU A 6 -22.96 -10.95 -7.27
C LEU A 6 -23.15 -9.47 -7.61
N LYS A 7 -24.04 -9.17 -8.57
CA LYS A 7 -24.38 -7.77 -8.94
C LYS A 7 -24.92 -6.99 -7.74
N LYS A 8 -25.86 -7.58 -6.98
CA LYS A 8 -26.43 -6.95 -5.78
C LYS A 8 -25.36 -6.58 -4.76
N GLU A 9 -24.39 -7.47 -4.48
CA GLU A 9 -23.33 -7.16 -3.51
C GLU A 9 -22.35 -6.10 -4.06
N PHE A 10 -22.00 -6.12 -5.34
CA PHE A 10 -21.21 -5.06 -5.96
C PHE A 10 -21.92 -3.69 -5.98
N GLU A 11 -23.22 -3.65 -6.24
CA GLU A 11 -24.01 -2.42 -6.14
C GLU A 11 -24.06 -1.86 -4.71
N LYS A 12 -24.15 -2.72 -3.70
CA LYS A 12 -24.06 -2.30 -2.29
C LYS A 12 -22.66 -1.71 -2.00
N ALA A 13 -21.60 -2.38 -2.46
CA ALA A 13 -20.24 -1.91 -2.29
C ALA A 13 -20.03 -0.56 -2.98
N LYS A 14 -20.57 -0.38 -4.19
CA LYS A 14 -20.56 0.89 -4.94
C LYS A 14 -21.20 2.02 -4.13
N ARG A 15 -22.39 1.79 -3.59
CA ARG A 15 -23.09 2.79 -2.75
C ARG A 15 -22.33 3.17 -1.48
N LYS A 16 -21.67 2.20 -0.81
CA LYS A 16 -20.86 2.47 0.39
C LYS A 16 -19.66 3.39 0.12
N ARG A 17 -19.24 3.52 -1.12
CA ARG A 17 -18.01 4.25 -1.53
C ARG A 17 -18.31 5.44 -2.44
N THR A 18 -19.55 5.92 -2.43
CA THR A 18 -19.98 7.07 -3.27
C THR A 18 -19.10 8.30 -3.03
N ASP A 19 -18.75 8.60 -1.79
CA ASP A 19 -17.91 9.74 -1.45
C ASP A 19 -16.51 9.61 -2.06
N LEU A 20 -15.89 8.42 -1.99
CA LEU A 20 -14.59 8.14 -2.61
C LEU A 20 -14.63 8.19 -4.14
N GLN A 21 -15.74 7.74 -4.74
CA GLN A 21 -15.90 7.78 -6.20
C GLN A 21 -16.07 9.21 -6.74
N SER A 22 -16.59 10.11 -5.93
CA SER A 22 -16.79 11.51 -6.28
C SER A 22 -15.64 12.44 -5.88
N ASP A 23 -14.68 11.93 -5.11
CA ASP A 23 -13.53 12.70 -4.64
C ASP A 23 -12.42 12.76 -5.71
N PRO A 24 -12.17 13.94 -6.33
CA PRO A 24 -11.12 14.09 -7.34
C PRO A 24 -9.70 13.97 -6.74
N GLU A 25 -9.56 14.08 -5.43
CA GLU A 25 -8.29 14.00 -4.73
C GLU A 25 -7.94 12.57 -4.28
N THR A 26 -8.87 11.61 -4.53
CA THR A 26 -8.64 10.20 -4.18
C THR A 26 -9.05 9.29 -5.34
N THR A 27 -8.08 8.86 -6.16
CA THR A 27 -8.30 7.98 -7.31
C THR A 27 -7.89 6.53 -7.04
N THR A 28 -7.58 6.19 -5.77
CA THR A 28 -7.25 4.82 -5.37
C THR A 28 -7.85 4.46 -4.01
N TYR A 29 -8.56 3.34 -3.95
CA TYR A 29 -9.23 2.87 -2.72
C TYR A 29 -9.69 1.40 -2.85
N ARG A 30 -9.99 0.75 -1.70
CA ARG A 30 -10.64 -0.55 -1.66
C ARG A 30 -12.09 -0.44 -2.11
N LEU A 31 -12.38 -0.91 -3.33
CA LEU A 31 -13.71 -0.87 -3.92
C LEU A 31 -14.61 -1.99 -3.39
N PHE A 32 -14.06 -3.19 -3.16
CA PHE A 32 -14.78 -4.34 -2.60
C PHE A 32 -13.91 -5.07 -1.57
N ASN A 33 -14.45 -5.30 -0.37
CA ASN A 33 -13.73 -5.78 0.80
C ASN A 33 -14.24 -7.14 1.30
N ALA A 34 -14.16 -8.16 0.47
CA ALA A 34 -14.39 -9.57 0.82
C ALA A 34 -15.62 -9.78 1.74
N GLU A 35 -15.42 -10.36 2.91
CA GLU A 35 -16.45 -10.65 3.91
C GLU A 35 -17.23 -9.40 4.33
N GLY A 36 -16.57 -8.24 4.43
CA GLY A 36 -17.17 -6.96 4.77
C GLY A 36 -18.20 -6.46 3.76
N ASP A 37 -18.13 -6.95 2.52
CA ASP A 37 -19.06 -6.64 1.43
C ASP A 37 -19.84 -7.89 0.93
N GLY A 38 -19.79 -9.00 1.67
CA GLY A 38 -20.66 -10.14 1.49
C GLY A 38 -20.19 -11.25 0.55
N ILE A 39 -18.95 -11.17 0.00
CA ILE A 39 -18.36 -12.24 -0.81
C ILE A 39 -16.98 -12.58 -0.26
N PRO A 40 -16.85 -13.66 0.55
CA PRO A 40 -15.58 -14.01 1.19
C PRO A 40 -14.47 -14.32 0.18
N GLY A 41 -13.25 -14.02 0.56
CA GLY A 41 -12.05 -14.47 -0.13
C GLY A 41 -11.74 -13.76 -1.45
N VAL A 42 -12.40 -12.64 -1.77
CA VAL A 42 -12.06 -11.77 -2.90
C VAL A 42 -12.08 -10.30 -2.49
N THR A 43 -11.04 -9.55 -2.83
CA THR A 43 -11.05 -8.09 -2.73
C THR A 43 -10.84 -7.46 -4.09
N ILE A 44 -11.37 -6.25 -4.29
CA ILE A 44 -11.13 -5.46 -5.49
C ILE A 44 -10.68 -4.07 -5.08
N ASP A 45 -9.51 -3.68 -5.56
CA ASP A 45 -8.94 -2.36 -5.37
C ASP A 45 -9.02 -1.56 -6.66
N HIS A 46 -9.41 -0.29 -6.53
CA HIS A 46 -9.47 0.67 -7.62
C HIS A 46 -8.16 1.48 -7.69
N TYR A 47 -7.64 1.69 -8.90
CA TYR A 47 -6.44 2.48 -9.21
C TYR A 47 -6.69 3.30 -10.46
N ASP A 48 -7.22 4.51 -10.32
CA ASP A 48 -7.46 5.48 -11.41
C ASP A 48 -8.13 4.87 -12.66
N GLY A 49 -9.24 4.17 -12.45
CA GLY A 49 -9.99 3.50 -13.51
C GLY A 49 -9.57 2.05 -13.76
N PHE A 50 -8.48 1.56 -13.18
CA PHE A 50 -8.08 0.15 -13.23
C PHE A 50 -8.52 -0.60 -11.98
N ALA A 51 -8.81 -1.88 -12.11
CA ALA A 51 -9.17 -2.76 -11.01
C ALA A 51 -8.13 -3.84 -10.78
N VAL A 52 -7.78 -4.07 -9.52
CA VAL A 52 -6.95 -5.20 -9.09
C VAL A 52 -7.79 -6.13 -8.24
N VAL A 53 -8.07 -7.32 -8.76
CA VAL A 53 -8.82 -8.37 -8.09
C VAL A 53 -7.85 -9.28 -7.36
N SER A 54 -7.95 -9.40 -6.04
CA SER A 54 -7.13 -10.30 -5.23
C SER A 54 -7.94 -11.52 -4.79
N TRP A 55 -7.43 -12.71 -5.11
CA TRP A 55 -8.02 -14.00 -4.80
C TRP A 55 -7.31 -14.63 -3.60
N TYR A 56 -8.03 -14.97 -2.55
CA TYR A 56 -7.45 -15.51 -1.31
C TYR A 56 -7.55 -17.04 -1.21
N SER A 57 -8.29 -17.70 -2.11
CA SER A 57 -8.35 -19.16 -2.18
C SER A 57 -8.72 -19.65 -3.57
N GLU A 58 -8.37 -20.90 -3.87
CA GLU A 58 -8.82 -21.59 -5.07
C GLU A 58 -10.35 -21.74 -5.13
N GLY A 59 -11.00 -21.86 -3.97
CA GLY A 59 -12.46 -22.01 -3.89
C GLY A 59 -13.22 -20.85 -4.49
N ILE A 60 -12.86 -19.61 -4.13
CA ILE A 60 -13.49 -18.41 -4.71
C ILE A 60 -13.04 -18.17 -6.14
N PHE A 61 -11.79 -18.51 -6.48
CA PHE A 61 -11.26 -18.35 -7.83
C PHE A 61 -12.02 -19.19 -8.87
N ARG A 62 -12.64 -20.31 -8.51
CA ARG A 62 -13.51 -21.10 -9.41
C ARG A 62 -14.70 -20.29 -9.95
N TYR A 63 -15.08 -19.21 -9.27
CA TYR A 63 -16.13 -18.29 -9.70
C TYR A 63 -15.59 -17.04 -10.44
N GLN A 64 -14.31 -17.01 -10.76
CA GLN A 64 -13.61 -15.87 -11.37
C GLN A 64 -14.38 -15.25 -12.55
N THR A 65 -14.79 -16.05 -13.52
CA THR A 65 -15.51 -15.55 -14.70
C THR A 65 -16.83 -14.85 -14.33
N ALA A 66 -17.62 -15.46 -13.44
CA ALA A 66 -18.89 -14.91 -13.01
C ALA A 66 -18.69 -13.62 -12.16
N ILE A 67 -17.70 -13.62 -11.29
CA ILE A 67 -17.35 -12.46 -10.44
C ILE A 67 -16.90 -11.29 -11.30
N ILE A 68 -15.98 -11.50 -12.25
CA ILE A 68 -15.48 -10.43 -13.15
C ILE A 68 -16.63 -9.92 -14.05
N ALA A 69 -17.46 -10.80 -14.60
CA ALA A 69 -18.61 -10.37 -15.41
C ALA A 69 -19.60 -9.52 -14.63
N ALA A 70 -19.97 -9.95 -13.41
CA ALA A 70 -20.87 -9.19 -12.54
C ALA A 70 -20.25 -7.85 -12.10
N PHE A 71 -18.94 -7.83 -11.77
CA PHE A 71 -18.19 -6.63 -11.45
C PHE A 71 -18.25 -5.62 -12.60
N GLN A 72 -17.92 -6.02 -13.82
CA GLN A 72 -17.94 -5.14 -14.99
C GLN A 72 -19.35 -4.63 -15.33
N ALA A 73 -20.40 -5.42 -15.08
CA ALA A 73 -21.75 -4.98 -15.29
C ALA A 73 -22.16 -3.82 -14.34
N VAL A 74 -21.56 -3.76 -13.13
CA VAL A 74 -21.80 -2.71 -12.13
C VAL A 74 -20.82 -1.53 -12.28
N PHE A 75 -19.60 -1.80 -12.77
CA PHE A 75 -18.53 -0.82 -12.98
C PHE A 75 -18.06 -0.84 -14.45
N PRO A 76 -18.94 -0.46 -15.41
CA PRO A 76 -18.61 -0.50 -16.83
C PRO A 76 -17.50 0.47 -17.24
N GLU A 77 -17.23 1.49 -16.41
CA GLU A 77 -16.16 2.47 -16.57
C GLU A 77 -14.76 1.93 -16.32
N THR A 78 -14.62 0.68 -15.83
CA THR A 78 -13.32 0.07 -15.55
C THR A 78 -12.49 -0.11 -16.83
N LYS A 79 -11.35 0.60 -16.91
CA LYS A 79 -10.43 0.61 -18.06
C LYS A 79 -9.76 -0.74 -18.29
N GLY A 80 -9.23 -1.33 -17.20
CA GLY A 80 -8.52 -2.62 -17.27
C GLY A 80 -8.55 -3.35 -15.94
N ILE A 81 -8.35 -4.67 -16.00
CA ILE A 81 -8.43 -5.58 -14.84
C ILE A 81 -7.15 -6.38 -14.73
N TYR A 82 -6.62 -6.42 -13.52
CA TYR A 82 -5.49 -7.24 -13.09
C TYR A 82 -5.93 -8.20 -11.99
N GLU A 83 -5.25 -9.33 -11.87
CA GLU A 83 -5.46 -10.32 -10.82
C GLU A 83 -4.22 -10.55 -9.98
N LYS A 84 -4.41 -10.76 -8.68
CA LYS A 84 -3.38 -11.18 -7.74
C LYS A 84 -3.82 -12.42 -6.97
N PHE A 85 -2.92 -13.41 -6.86
CA PHE A 85 -3.22 -14.66 -6.19
C PHE A 85 -2.56 -14.67 -4.81
N ARG A 86 -3.36 -14.51 -3.76
CA ARG A 86 -2.95 -14.49 -2.36
C ARG A 86 -2.90 -15.89 -1.74
N TYR A 87 -2.96 -16.94 -2.56
CA TYR A 87 -2.83 -18.33 -2.18
C TYR A 87 -1.82 -19.03 -3.09
N GLN A 88 -1.24 -20.13 -2.61
CA GLN A 88 -0.26 -20.88 -3.38
C GLN A 88 -0.94 -21.61 -4.54
N ARG A 89 -0.57 -21.25 -5.75
CA ARG A 89 -1.01 -21.90 -6.98
C ARG A 89 0.02 -22.94 -7.43
N LYS A 90 -0.46 -24.01 -8.07
CA LYS A 90 0.41 -25.08 -8.62
C LYS A 90 1.30 -24.59 -9.77
N ASP A 91 0.83 -23.61 -10.55
CA ASP A 91 1.57 -22.99 -11.65
C ASP A 91 2.52 -21.88 -11.21
N GLY A 92 2.57 -21.55 -9.91
CA GLY A 92 3.41 -20.51 -9.35
C GLY A 92 3.01 -19.07 -9.72
N LEU A 93 1.90 -18.88 -10.45
CA LEU A 93 1.44 -17.56 -10.87
C LEU A 93 0.99 -16.73 -9.66
N ILE A 94 1.52 -15.51 -9.54
CA ILE A 94 1.23 -14.58 -8.42
C ILE A 94 0.45 -13.34 -8.86
N SER A 95 0.58 -12.92 -10.11
CA SER A 95 -0.20 -11.83 -10.71
C SER A 95 -0.34 -12.02 -12.21
N ARG A 96 -1.36 -11.39 -12.81
CA ARG A 96 -1.49 -11.28 -14.26
C ARG A 96 -2.42 -10.14 -14.68
N TYR A 97 -2.21 -9.62 -15.87
CA TYR A 97 -3.20 -8.84 -16.58
C TYR A 97 -4.32 -9.76 -17.11
N VAL A 98 -5.56 -9.28 -17.05
CA VAL A 98 -6.74 -10.06 -17.47
C VAL A 98 -7.33 -9.53 -18.76
N ARG A 99 -7.67 -8.25 -18.82
CA ARG A 99 -8.37 -7.63 -19.95
C ARG A 99 -8.49 -6.10 -19.85
N GLY A 100 -8.90 -5.47 -20.95
CA GLY A 100 -9.13 -4.03 -21.07
C GLY A 100 -7.88 -3.31 -21.55
N ASP A 101 -7.62 -2.12 -21.04
CA ASP A 101 -6.41 -1.38 -21.32
C ASP A 101 -5.28 -1.80 -20.39
N ALA A 102 -4.05 -1.74 -20.86
CA ALA A 102 -2.88 -1.91 -20.00
C ALA A 102 -2.60 -0.59 -19.23
N ALA A 103 -2.43 -0.69 -17.93
CA ALA A 103 -2.05 0.46 -17.10
C ALA A 103 -0.61 0.92 -17.44
N PRO A 104 -0.34 2.23 -17.39
CA PRO A 104 1.04 2.73 -17.40
C PRO A 104 1.88 2.13 -16.26
N THR A 105 3.18 2.06 -16.43
CA THR A 105 4.11 1.58 -15.41
C THR A 105 5.22 2.61 -15.19
N PRO A 106 5.21 3.36 -14.08
CA PRO A 106 4.21 3.35 -13.01
C PRO A 106 2.86 3.95 -13.43
N LEU A 107 1.78 3.50 -12.80
CA LEU A 107 0.49 4.20 -12.79
C LEU A 107 0.50 5.19 -11.61
N ILE A 108 0.31 6.46 -11.91
CA ILE A 108 0.21 7.47 -10.86
C ILE A 108 -1.23 7.58 -10.40
N VAL A 109 -1.44 7.41 -9.10
CA VAL A 109 -2.75 7.52 -8.45
C VAL A 109 -2.70 8.60 -7.38
N LYS A 110 -3.85 9.12 -6.99
CA LYS A 110 -3.98 10.07 -5.88
C LYS A 110 -4.61 9.43 -4.65
N GLU A 111 -4.15 9.85 -3.50
CA GLU A 111 -4.79 9.58 -2.21
C GLU A 111 -4.68 10.84 -1.34
N ASN A 112 -5.83 11.42 -0.97
CA ASN A 112 -5.88 12.69 -0.21
C ASN A 112 -5.05 13.81 -0.86
N GLY A 113 -5.09 13.95 -2.18
CA GLY A 113 -4.35 14.97 -2.94
C GLY A 113 -2.86 14.64 -3.18
N ILE A 114 -2.35 13.56 -2.65
CA ILE A 114 -0.95 13.16 -2.78
C ILE A 114 -0.81 12.11 -3.89
N ASN A 115 0.17 12.27 -4.76
CA ASN A 115 0.46 11.33 -5.83
C ASN A 115 1.27 10.14 -5.33
N TYR A 116 0.92 8.94 -5.82
CA TYR A 116 1.67 7.71 -5.54
C TYR A 116 1.91 6.92 -6.82
N ALA A 117 3.15 6.52 -7.05
CA ALA A 117 3.52 5.61 -8.13
C ALA A 117 3.12 4.17 -7.74
N THR A 118 2.32 3.53 -8.58
CA THR A 118 1.83 2.17 -8.36
C THR A 118 2.13 1.26 -9.54
N TYR A 119 2.16 -0.06 -9.28
CA TYR A 119 2.60 -1.10 -10.21
C TYR A 119 1.62 -2.26 -10.16
N LEU A 120 0.67 -2.28 -11.07
CA LEU A 120 -0.44 -3.23 -10.99
C LEU A 120 -0.03 -4.67 -11.30
N ASP A 121 1.02 -4.87 -12.09
CA ASP A 121 1.51 -6.20 -12.51
C ASP A 121 2.91 -6.55 -11.96
N ASP A 122 3.40 -5.84 -10.95
CA ASP A 122 4.71 -6.12 -10.32
C ASP A 122 4.53 -6.95 -9.03
N GLY A 123 4.33 -8.26 -9.18
CA GLY A 123 4.17 -9.18 -8.05
C GLY A 123 2.86 -9.00 -7.28
N LEU A 124 2.87 -9.32 -5.98
CA LEU A 124 1.67 -9.29 -5.14
C LEU A 124 1.29 -7.88 -4.68
N MET A 125 2.27 -7.00 -4.52
CA MET A 125 2.06 -5.65 -3.97
C MET A 125 2.01 -4.62 -5.10
N THR A 126 1.30 -3.53 -4.89
CA THR A 126 1.07 -2.50 -5.91
C THR A 126 1.88 -1.22 -5.70
N GLY A 127 2.64 -1.12 -4.62
CA GLY A 127 3.41 0.08 -4.27
C GLY A 127 2.82 0.91 -3.12
N ILE A 128 1.55 0.73 -2.79
CA ILE A 128 0.87 1.39 -1.67
C ILE A 128 -0.07 0.42 -0.96
N PHE A 129 -0.23 0.57 0.35
CA PHE A 129 -1.22 -0.14 1.16
C PHE A 129 -2.43 0.77 1.40
N LEU A 130 -3.55 0.47 0.76
CA LEU A 130 -4.74 1.34 0.77
C LEU A 130 -5.48 1.39 2.11
N ASP A 131 -5.31 0.38 2.95
CA ASP A 131 -5.85 0.31 4.31
C ASP A 131 -5.22 1.32 5.28
N GLN A 132 -4.04 1.84 4.93
CA GLN A 132 -3.31 2.85 5.72
C GLN A 132 -3.65 4.30 5.31
N ARG A 133 -4.63 4.54 4.42
CA ARG A 133 -4.99 5.88 3.93
C ARG A 133 -5.26 6.88 5.05
N ASP A 134 -6.10 6.49 6.01
CA ASP A 134 -6.52 7.40 7.06
C ASP A 134 -5.37 7.76 8.03
N VAL A 135 -4.44 6.81 8.25
CA VAL A 135 -3.23 7.04 9.03
C VAL A 135 -2.29 8.00 8.30
N ARG A 136 -2.12 7.84 6.97
CA ARG A 136 -1.34 8.80 6.16
C ARG A 136 -1.98 10.18 6.14
N GLY A 137 -3.32 10.25 6.01
CA GLY A 137 -4.06 11.50 6.10
C GLY A 137 -3.85 12.21 7.45
N ALA A 138 -3.98 11.49 8.56
CA ALA A 138 -3.73 12.03 9.89
C ALA A 138 -2.28 12.51 10.07
N LEU A 139 -1.31 11.77 9.52
CA LEU A 139 0.10 12.19 9.53
C LEU A 139 0.29 13.52 8.79
N THR A 140 -0.27 13.65 7.59
CA THR A 140 -0.20 14.86 6.76
C THR A 140 -0.86 16.05 7.45
N GLU A 141 -2.04 15.87 8.02
CA GLU A 141 -2.85 16.96 8.56
C GLU A 141 -2.42 17.44 9.96
N ARG A 142 -1.87 16.53 10.79
CA ARG A 142 -1.77 16.79 12.25
C ARG A 142 -0.39 16.55 12.84
N TYR A 143 0.39 15.61 12.29
CA TYR A 143 1.57 15.13 13.00
C TYR A 143 2.90 15.47 12.34
N ALA A 144 2.92 15.83 11.05
CA ALA A 144 4.17 15.99 10.31
C ALA A 144 4.75 17.41 10.33
N ALA A 145 3.91 18.44 10.39
CA ALA A 145 4.34 19.83 10.22
C ALA A 145 5.45 20.25 11.20
N GLY A 146 6.59 20.67 10.67
CA GLY A 146 7.74 21.11 11.45
C GLY A 146 8.50 19.97 12.18
N LYS A 147 8.23 18.71 11.84
CA LYS A 147 8.76 17.53 12.52
C LYS A 147 9.82 16.80 11.71
N ARG A 148 10.72 16.12 12.42
CA ARG A 148 11.59 15.09 11.85
C ARG A 148 10.88 13.75 11.97
N VAL A 149 10.60 13.12 10.84
CA VAL A 149 9.78 11.91 10.79
C VAL A 149 10.63 10.70 10.38
N LEU A 150 10.63 9.66 11.21
CA LEU A 150 11.23 8.37 10.91
C LEU A 150 10.15 7.40 10.45
N ASN A 151 10.33 6.79 9.29
CA ASN A 151 9.48 5.74 8.74
C ASN A 151 10.27 4.44 8.67
N THR A 152 10.00 3.52 9.58
CA THR A 152 10.62 2.20 9.64
C THR A 152 9.80 1.18 8.85
N PHE A 153 10.48 0.17 8.26
CA PHE A 153 9.86 -0.79 7.34
C PHE A 153 9.13 -0.07 6.20
N SER A 154 9.80 0.92 5.64
CA SER A 154 9.17 1.98 4.83
C SER A 154 8.63 1.52 3.47
N TYR A 155 8.98 0.32 3.02
CA TYR A 155 8.57 -0.26 1.74
C TYR A 155 8.91 0.68 0.56
N THR A 156 7.93 1.38 0.00
CA THR A 156 8.10 2.38 -1.06
C THR A 156 8.16 3.82 -0.54
N GLY A 157 8.10 4.03 0.76
CA GLY A 157 8.15 5.35 1.36
C GLY A 157 6.85 6.14 1.37
N ALA A 158 5.68 5.51 1.17
CA ALA A 158 4.40 6.22 1.10
C ALA A 158 4.10 7.08 2.34
N PHE A 159 4.44 6.61 3.54
CA PHE A 159 4.33 7.42 4.76
C PHE A 159 5.31 8.59 4.79
N SER A 160 6.52 8.42 4.27
CA SER A 160 7.51 9.49 4.19
C SER A 160 7.06 10.59 3.24
N VAL A 161 6.43 10.23 2.10
CA VAL A 161 5.81 11.19 1.20
C VAL A 161 4.67 11.94 1.89
N ALA A 162 3.76 11.23 2.58
CA ALA A 162 2.68 11.86 3.33
C ALA A 162 3.19 12.83 4.39
N ALA A 163 4.26 12.46 5.12
CA ALA A 163 4.90 13.33 6.09
C ALA A 163 5.53 14.58 5.44
N ALA A 164 6.27 14.42 4.32
CA ALA A 164 6.87 15.54 3.61
C ALA A 164 5.81 16.50 3.04
N MET A 165 4.74 15.98 2.45
CA MET A 165 3.59 16.77 1.99
C MET A 165 2.85 17.48 3.15
N GLY A 166 2.88 16.90 4.35
CA GLY A 166 2.36 17.50 5.58
C GLY A 166 3.30 18.52 6.25
N GLY A 167 4.42 18.88 5.58
CA GLY A 167 5.36 19.91 6.07
C GLY A 167 6.39 19.39 7.07
N ALA A 168 6.73 18.11 7.05
CA ALA A 168 7.89 17.59 7.78
C ALA A 168 9.16 18.31 7.32
N ILE A 169 10.02 18.72 8.25
CA ILE A 169 11.32 19.36 7.93
C ILE A 169 12.35 18.36 7.42
N GLU A 170 12.20 17.10 7.80
CA GLU A 170 13.03 16.00 7.36
C GLU A 170 12.23 14.69 7.43
N THR A 171 12.39 13.81 6.45
CA THR A 171 11.92 12.43 6.54
C THR A 171 13.10 11.46 6.43
N THR A 172 13.02 10.36 7.16
CA THR A 172 13.99 9.27 7.08
C THR A 172 13.24 7.97 6.82
N SER A 173 13.47 7.37 5.67
CA SER A 173 12.90 6.07 5.28
C SER A 173 13.92 4.96 5.52
N VAL A 174 13.52 3.89 6.19
CA VAL A 174 14.39 2.73 6.46
C VAL A 174 13.70 1.45 6.03
N ASP A 175 14.32 0.74 5.08
CA ASP A 175 13.85 -0.58 4.62
C ASP A 175 15.04 -1.45 4.23
N VAL A 176 14.90 -2.77 4.39
CA VAL A 176 15.98 -3.73 4.10
C VAL A 176 16.07 -4.09 2.61
N ALA A 177 15.01 -3.87 1.84
CA ALA A 177 14.93 -4.27 0.45
C ALA A 177 15.69 -3.28 -0.46
N ASN A 178 16.64 -3.77 -1.27
CA ASN A 178 17.42 -2.91 -2.19
C ASN A 178 16.52 -2.10 -3.13
N ARG A 179 15.41 -2.66 -3.58
CA ARG A 179 14.45 -1.98 -4.47
C ARG A 179 13.71 -0.81 -3.79
N SER A 180 13.71 -0.74 -2.46
CA SER A 180 13.05 0.35 -1.74
C SER A 180 13.68 1.71 -2.04
N LEU A 181 14.99 1.77 -2.29
CA LEU A 181 15.70 3.02 -2.61
C LEU A 181 15.09 3.72 -3.83
N GLU A 182 15.06 3.04 -4.97
CA GLU A 182 14.57 3.64 -6.22
C GLU A 182 13.06 3.88 -6.16
N ARG A 183 12.29 2.98 -5.54
CA ARG A 183 10.85 3.16 -5.36
C ARG A 183 10.53 4.36 -4.46
N THR A 184 11.27 4.56 -3.38
CA THR A 184 11.07 5.70 -2.48
C THR A 184 11.46 7.01 -3.15
N LYS A 185 12.57 7.06 -3.90
CA LYS A 185 12.93 8.23 -4.71
C LYS A 185 11.85 8.60 -5.72
N GLU A 186 11.29 7.61 -6.40
CA GLU A 186 10.22 7.81 -7.37
C GLU A 186 8.95 8.37 -6.71
N GLN A 187 8.59 7.87 -5.51
CA GLN A 187 7.46 8.41 -4.75
C GLN A 187 7.66 9.90 -4.38
N PHE A 188 8.85 10.31 -4.02
CA PHE A 188 9.16 11.73 -3.80
C PHE A 188 9.10 12.52 -5.11
N ALA A 189 9.69 12.01 -6.19
CA ALA A 189 9.77 12.68 -7.48
C ALA A 189 8.38 12.99 -8.09
N VAL A 190 7.41 12.08 -7.98
CA VAL A 190 6.04 12.30 -8.49
C VAL A 190 5.27 13.37 -7.72
N ASN A 191 5.79 13.86 -6.60
CA ASN A 191 5.26 14.96 -5.80
C ASN A 191 6.18 16.20 -5.83
N ASN A 192 7.20 16.24 -6.67
CA ASN A 192 8.18 17.34 -6.77
C ASN A 192 8.86 17.66 -5.44
N LEU A 193 9.09 16.65 -4.58
CA LEU A 193 9.73 16.81 -3.29
C LEU A 193 11.25 16.81 -3.43
N ASP A 194 11.91 17.75 -2.72
CA ASP A 194 13.37 17.85 -2.70
C ASP A 194 14.01 16.61 -2.08
N GLY A 195 15.00 16.05 -2.78
CA GLY A 195 15.72 14.86 -2.35
C GLY A 195 16.61 15.05 -1.12
N ASP A 196 17.13 16.26 -0.86
CA ASP A 196 18.09 16.51 0.21
C ASP A 196 17.49 16.44 1.62
N ALA A 197 16.22 16.83 1.76
CA ALA A 197 15.47 16.70 3.02
C ALA A 197 14.92 15.27 3.25
N GLN A 198 15.03 14.39 2.25
CA GLN A 198 14.47 13.06 2.25
C GLN A 198 15.57 11.99 2.32
N LYS A 199 15.82 11.47 3.52
CA LYS A 199 16.88 10.47 3.74
C LYS A 199 16.33 9.06 3.53
N ILE A 200 17.11 8.22 2.84
CA ILE A 200 16.72 6.83 2.56
C ILE A 200 17.87 5.91 2.96
N TYR A 201 17.61 4.95 3.84
CA TYR A 201 18.55 3.96 4.29
C TYR A 201 18.09 2.55 3.91
N VAL A 202 18.87 1.87 3.06
CA VAL A 202 18.64 0.47 2.73
C VAL A 202 19.42 -0.38 3.75
N MET A 203 18.77 -0.67 4.87
CA MET A 203 19.34 -1.47 5.95
C MET A 203 18.26 -2.06 6.87
N ASP A 204 18.65 -3.03 7.67
CA ASP A 204 17.80 -3.58 8.73
C ASP A 204 17.47 -2.49 9.77
N VAL A 205 16.20 -2.43 10.21
CA VAL A 205 15.73 -1.38 11.14
C VAL A 205 16.49 -1.40 12.46
N PHE A 206 16.84 -2.55 13.01
CA PHE A 206 17.63 -2.64 14.24
C PHE A 206 19.09 -2.18 14.02
N ASP A 207 19.66 -2.44 12.84
CA ASP A 207 20.97 -1.88 12.48
C ASP A 207 20.91 -0.35 12.36
N PHE A 208 19.80 0.17 11.81
CA PHE A 208 19.56 1.61 11.73
C PHE A 208 19.43 2.24 13.13
N ILE A 209 18.66 1.65 14.04
CA ILE A 209 18.51 2.18 15.41
C ILE A 209 19.88 2.30 16.08
N ARG A 210 20.71 1.25 16.02
CA ARG A 210 22.08 1.31 16.56
C ARG A 210 22.95 2.39 15.91
N TYR A 211 22.79 2.60 14.61
CA TYR A 211 23.45 3.69 13.89
C TYR A 211 22.93 5.04 14.39
N ALA A 212 21.61 5.23 14.52
CA ALA A 212 20.99 6.47 14.96
C ALA A 212 21.40 6.85 16.39
N ILE A 213 21.42 5.91 17.32
CA ILE A 213 21.92 6.11 18.70
C ILE A 213 23.38 6.58 18.67
N ARG A 214 24.25 5.89 17.95
CA ARG A 214 25.69 6.26 17.84
C ARG A 214 25.88 7.65 17.23
N LYS A 215 25.01 8.03 16.28
CA LYS A 215 25.03 9.34 15.61
C LYS A 215 24.23 10.41 16.35
N LYS A 216 23.57 10.06 17.45
CA LYS A 216 22.70 10.95 18.24
C LYS A 216 21.59 11.57 17.37
N LEU A 217 21.04 10.80 16.42
CA LEU A 217 19.88 11.22 15.65
C LEU A 217 18.65 11.19 16.55
N GLN A 218 17.75 12.15 16.35
CA GLN A 218 16.51 12.25 17.10
C GLN A 218 15.36 12.54 16.15
N TYR A 219 14.22 11.93 16.40
CA TYR A 219 13.00 12.09 15.62
C TYR A 219 11.85 12.52 16.52
N ASP A 220 10.96 13.34 15.97
CA ASP A 220 9.75 13.80 16.68
C ASP A 220 8.59 12.85 16.52
N VAL A 221 8.55 12.13 15.36
CA VAL A 221 7.51 11.18 15.01
C VAL A 221 8.15 9.94 14.41
N THR A 222 7.77 8.77 14.89
CA THR A 222 8.23 7.49 14.34
C THR A 222 7.04 6.64 13.89
N ILE A 223 7.05 6.21 12.62
CA ILE A 223 6.08 5.28 12.05
C ILE A 223 6.66 3.88 12.16
N ILE A 224 5.88 2.97 12.74
CA ILE A 224 6.30 1.59 13.05
C ILE A 224 5.25 0.64 12.48
N ASP A 225 5.46 0.20 11.24
CA ASP A 225 4.58 -0.74 10.53
C ASP A 225 5.35 -2.00 10.08
N PRO A 226 5.80 -2.83 11.03
CA PRO A 226 6.58 -4.00 10.71
C PRO A 226 5.72 -5.10 10.09
N PRO A 227 6.28 -5.94 9.20
CA PRO A 227 5.60 -7.15 8.75
C PRO A 227 5.40 -8.10 9.93
N SER A 228 4.33 -8.90 9.92
CA SER A 228 4.08 -9.91 10.96
C SER A 228 5.26 -10.86 11.17
N PHE A 229 5.99 -11.13 10.09
CA PHE A 229 7.20 -11.94 10.08
C PHE A 229 8.17 -11.45 8.99
N ALA A 230 9.46 -11.35 9.33
CA ALA A 230 10.52 -11.06 8.37
C ALA A 230 11.76 -11.90 8.67
N ARG A 231 12.45 -12.30 7.62
CA ARG A 231 13.73 -13.01 7.72
C ARG A 231 14.78 -12.35 6.85
N THR A 232 15.84 -11.90 7.48
CA THR A 232 17.06 -11.43 6.81
C THR A 232 18.19 -12.47 6.96
N LYS A 233 19.32 -12.24 6.33
CA LYS A 233 20.51 -13.10 6.55
C LYS A 233 21.00 -13.07 7.99
N LYS A 234 20.71 -12.01 8.74
CA LYS A 234 21.24 -11.76 10.09
C LYS A 234 20.23 -12.01 11.20
N ARG A 235 18.92 -11.84 10.90
CA ARG A 235 17.88 -11.84 11.93
C ARG A 235 16.58 -12.43 11.39
N THR A 236 15.85 -13.08 12.25
CA THR A 236 14.42 -13.37 12.07
C THR A 236 13.65 -12.47 13.02
N PHE A 237 12.67 -11.74 12.49
CA PHE A 237 11.78 -10.85 13.24
C PHE A 237 10.36 -11.42 13.25
N SER A 238 9.71 -11.37 14.39
CA SER A 238 8.29 -11.69 14.55
C SER A 238 7.65 -10.67 15.47
N VAL A 239 6.56 -10.06 15.03
CA VAL A 239 5.82 -9.06 15.83
C VAL A 239 5.48 -9.60 17.22
N THR A 240 5.03 -10.85 17.34
CA THR A 240 4.65 -11.45 18.61
C THR A 240 5.79 -11.60 19.62
N LYS A 241 7.05 -11.63 19.16
CA LYS A 241 8.23 -11.84 20.01
C LYS A 241 9.07 -10.58 20.18
N ASP A 242 9.19 -9.80 19.12
CA ASP A 242 10.24 -8.79 19.00
C ASP A 242 9.70 -7.36 19.03
N TYR A 243 8.35 -7.17 19.01
CA TYR A 243 7.76 -5.82 18.91
C TYR A 243 8.04 -4.95 20.13
N THR A 244 8.00 -5.53 21.33
CA THR A 244 8.32 -4.79 22.56
C THR A 244 9.76 -4.27 22.53
N GLN A 245 10.72 -5.12 22.18
CA GLN A 245 12.12 -4.74 22.03
C GLN A 245 12.29 -3.63 20.97
N LEU A 246 11.60 -3.75 19.84
CA LEU A 246 11.63 -2.75 18.78
C LEU A 246 11.17 -1.37 19.29
N LEU A 247 10.08 -1.32 20.07
CA LEU A 247 9.60 -0.08 20.69
C LEU A 247 10.60 0.51 21.69
N GLU A 248 11.13 -0.31 22.59
CA GLU A 248 12.12 0.10 23.58
C GLU A 248 13.38 0.69 22.96
N GLU A 249 13.83 0.14 21.83
CA GLU A 249 14.96 0.67 21.09
C GLU A 249 14.61 1.96 20.32
N LEU A 250 13.42 2.04 19.70
CA LEU A 250 12.99 3.22 18.91
C LEU A 250 12.75 4.47 19.80
N ILE A 251 12.28 4.29 21.03
CA ILE A 251 12.05 5.41 21.97
C ILE A 251 13.38 6.15 22.33
N GLN A 252 14.53 5.55 22.07
CA GLN A 252 15.84 6.15 22.37
C GLN A 252 16.28 7.17 21.31
N ILE A 253 15.62 7.19 20.17
CA ILE A 253 15.94 8.05 19.02
C ILE A 253 14.73 8.88 18.60
#